data_cba5ec54d7bf6471079ea665d8e97fd5
#
_entry.id   cba5ec54d7bf6471079ea665d8e97fd5
#
_cell.length_a   1.000
_cell.length_b   1.000
_cell.length_c   1.000
_cell.angle_alpha   90.00
_cell.angle_beta   90.00
_cell.angle_gamma   90.00
#
_symmetry.space_group_name_H-M   'P 1'
#
loop_
_entity.id
_entity.type
_entity.pdbx_description
1 polymer ?
#
loop_
_entity_poly.entity_id
_entity_poly.type
_entity_poly.pdbx_seq_one_letter_code
_entity_poly.pdbx_strand_id
1 'polypeptide(L)'
;MPASAPSPVWPLEAELGEGPVWVQRDQALWFVDIKKQQVHRFDPAAGDKRSWDSPEQVGFIFPAEGGGLVAGLQSGLYHFDEASGRFHPIVEVEVDKPNNRLNDGVVDPSGRLWFGTMDNQEKDKSGAFYCFERGRLTRTGIDNIAITNGPAVSPDGSLLYFVDTLKGTIEVADIGSDGSLSGRRRFVRIDPKDGHPDGPTIDGEGCLWISLYAGWEARRYSPSGELLDQVRFPVSNITKIAFGGGGLTSAYATTARQLLSADAIAKQPLIGALFEFEVGVPGVPCPLVRL
;
A
#
# COMPACT_ATOMS: atom_id res chain seq x y z
N MET A 1 4.35 13.26 20.00
CA MET A 1 4.42 14.61 19.40
C MET A 1 3.57 14.58 18.13
N PRO A 2 2.96 15.70 17.69
CA PRO A 2 2.27 15.72 16.40
C PRO A 2 3.27 15.43 15.27
N ALA A 3 2.75 14.93 14.13
CA ALA A 3 3.57 14.69 12.96
C ALA A 3 4.20 15.99 12.42
N SER A 4 5.40 15.90 11.85
CA SER A 4 6.04 17.05 11.20
C SER A 4 5.41 17.33 9.83
N ALA A 5 5.72 18.50 9.24
CA ALA A 5 5.28 18.79 7.88
C ALA A 5 6.02 17.89 6.86
N PRO A 6 5.30 17.29 5.88
CA PRO A 6 5.92 16.46 4.85
C PRO A 6 6.85 17.26 3.94
N SER A 7 8.02 16.71 3.65
CA SER A 7 9.01 17.25 2.72
C SER A 7 9.31 16.25 1.60
N PRO A 8 9.50 16.72 0.35
CA PRO A 8 9.82 15.83 -0.75
C PRO A 8 11.26 15.33 -0.64
N VAL A 9 11.47 14.01 -0.70
CA VAL A 9 12.80 13.37 -0.69
C VAL A 9 13.20 12.81 -2.06
N TRP A 10 12.21 12.55 -2.90
CA TRP A 10 12.44 12.13 -4.28
C TRP A 10 11.37 12.69 -5.22
N PRO A 11 11.68 13.69 -6.06
CA PRO A 11 10.76 14.26 -7.04
C PRO A 11 10.66 13.35 -8.28
N LEU A 12 10.15 12.13 -8.09
CA LEU A 12 10.10 11.06 -9.10
C LEU A 12 9.12 11.34 -10.25
N GLU A 13 8.12 12.22 -9.99
CA GLU A 13 7.02 12.47 -10.92
C GLU A 13 6.22 11.19 -11.23
N ALA A 14 6.00 10.35 -10.21
CA ALA A 14 5.28 9.10 -10.37
C ALA A 14 3.88 9.32 -10.95
N GLU A 15 3.53 8.49 -11.95
CA GLU A 15 2.17 8.49 -12.49
C GLU A 15 1.19 7.91 -11.48
N LEU A 16 1.54 6.77 -10.87
CA LEU A 16 0.83 6.18 -9.75
C LEU A 16 1.84 5.56 -8.78
N GLY A 17 2.46 6.43 -7.97
CA GLY A 17 3.37 5.99 -6.92
C GLY A 17 2.58 5.30 -5.81
N GLU A 18 2.97 4.05 -5.44
CA GLU A 18 2.19 3.18 -4.57
C GLU A 18 3.04 2.18 -3.78
N GLY A 19 2.37 1.45 -2.88
CA GLY A 19 2.90 0.30 -2.18
C GLY A 19 4.21 0.52 -1.43
N PRO A 20 4.42 1.65 -0.71
CA PRO A 20 5.65 1.86 0.03
C PRO A 20 5.77 0.84 1.15
N VAL A 21 6.96 0.28 1.32
CA VAL A 21 7.32 -0.63 2.40
C VAL A 21 8.76 -0.40 2.85
N TRP A 22 8.98 -0.33 4.16
CA TRP A 22 10.32 -0.30 4.73
C TRP A 22 10.84 -1.71 4.89
N VAL A 23 11.94 -2.02 4.24
CA VAL A 23 12.60 -3.32 4.34
C VAL A 23 13.76 -3.21 5.33
N GLN A 24 13.56 -3.75 6.52
CA GLN A 24 14.47 -3.61 7.66
C GLN A 24 15.87 -4.14 7.38
N ARG A 25 16.01 -5.28 6.68
CA ARG A 25 17.32 -5.85 6.33
C ARG A 25 18.11 -4.96 5.38
N ASP A 26 17.41 -4.20 4.50
CA ASP A 26 18.02 -3.36 3.47
C ASP A 26 18.20 -1.91 3.95
N GLN A 27 17.63 -1.56 5.14
CA GLN A 27 17.54 -0.19 5.66
C GLN A 27 17.07 0.80 4.59
N ALA A 28 16.10 0.39 3.78
CA ALA A 28 15.62 1.14 2.63
C ALA A 28 14.11 1.03 2.47
N LEU A 29 13.54 2.05 1.87
CA LEU A 29 12.17 2.06 1.40
C LEU A 29 12.11 1.47 0.00
N TRP A 30 11.18 0.54 -0.20
CA TRP A 30 10.79 0.04 -1.52
C TRP A 30 9.38 0.54 -1.82
N PHE A 31 9.09 0.86 -3.07
CA PHE A 31 7.77 1.29 -3.54
C PHE A 31 7.67 1.10 -5.06
N VAL A 32 6.52 1.37 -5.64
CA VAL A 32 6.27 1.13 -7.07
C VAL A 32 5.70 2.38 -7.75
N ASP A 33 5.85 2.46 -9.07
CA ASP A 33 5.00 3.26 -9.96
C ASP A 33 4.19 2.29 -10.81
N ILE A 34 2.93 2.07 -10.46
CA ILE A 34 2.08 1.07 -11.11
C ILE A 34 1.98 1.33 -12.62
N LYS A 35 1.71 2.57 -13.00
CA LYS A 35 1.44 2.93 -14.41
C LYS A 35 2.69 3.03 -15.26
N LYS A 36 3.83 3.37 -14.66
CA LYS A 36 5.12 3.31 -15.34
C LYS A 36 5.75 1.92 -15.32
N GLN A 37 5.15 0.95 -14.62
CA GLN A 37 5.67 -0.41 -14.47
C GLN A 37 7.09 -0.40 -13.91
N GLN A 38 7.28 0.27 -12.76
CA GLN A 38 8.58 0.42 -12.13
C GLN A 38 8.55 0.06 -10.65
N VAL A 39 9.63 -0.56 -10.20
CA VAL A 39 9.96 -0.77 -8.78
C VAL A 39 11.06 0.19 -8.41
N HIS A 40 10.96 0.82 -7.24
CA HIS A 40 11.89 1.80 -6.74
C HIS A 40 12.43 1.42 -5.37
N ARG A 41 13.72 1.76 -5.12
CA ARG A 41 14.37 1.64 -3.83
C ARG A 41 14.99 2.99 -3.44
N PHE A 42 14.73 3.42 -2.23
CA PHE A 42 15.31 4.63 -1.64
C PHE A 42 16.01 4.29 -0.33
N ASP A 43 17.31 4.56 -0.26
CA ASP A 43 18.11 4.50 0.95
C ASP A 43 18.28 5.93 1.50
N PRO A 44 17.58 6.31 2.56
CA PRO A 44 17.62 7.67 3.06
C PRO A 44 18.98 8.02 3.70
N ALA A 45 19.73 7.06 4.24
CA ALA A 45 21.01 7.30 4.87
C ALA A 45 22.11 7.62 3.83
N ALA A 46 22.11 6.91 2.70
CA ALA A 46 23.04 7.13 1.61
C ALA A 46 22.52 8.15 0.58
N GLY A 47 21.21 8.45 0.58
CA GLY A 47 20.54 9.21 -0.49
C GLY A 47 20.48 8.44 -1.82
N ASP A 48 20.72 7.11 -1.81
CA ASP A 48 20.75 6.27 -3.01
C ASP A 48 19.33 5.98 -3.51
N LYS A 49 19.15 6.11 -4.81
CA LYS A 49 17.86 5.96 -5.51
C LYS A 49 18.06 5.04 -6.70
N ARG A 50 17.32 3.94 -6.70
CA ARG A 50 17.38 2.94 -7.77
C ARG A 50 15.99 2.63 -8.29
N SER A 51 15.93 2.23 -9.56
CA SER A 51 14.70 1.86 -10.25
C SER A 51 14.94 0.67 -11.17
N TRP A 52 13.94 -0.20 -11.27
CA TRP A 52 13.92 -1.36 -12.17
C TRP A 52 12.60 -1.36 -12.92
N ASP A 53 12.63 -1.69 -14.20
CA ASP A 53 11.43 -1.89 -14.99
C ASP A 53 10.79 -3.25 -14.66
N SER A 54 9.49 -3.27 -14.53
CA SER A 54 8.67 -4.46 -14.34
C SER A 54 8.05 -4.89 -15.68
N PRO A 55 7.90 -6.20 -15.93
CA PRO A 55 7.29 -6.68 -17.19
C PRO A 55 5.80 -6.32 -17.33
N GLU A 56 5.14 -6.01 -16.23
CA GLU A 56 3.71 -5.66 -16.14
C GLU A 56 3.50 -4.57 -15.09
N GLN A 57 2.27 -4.06 -14.96
CA GLN A 57 1.91 -3.18 -13.86
C GLN A 57 2.15 -3.89 -12.52
N VAL A 58 2.87 -3.24 -11.61
CA VAL A 58 3.23 -3.77 -10.29
C VAL A 58 2.52 -2.96 -9.21
N GLY A 59 1.65 -3.60 -8.41
CA GLY A 59 0.84 -2.93 -7.39
C GLY A 59 1.54 -2.79 -6.04
N PHE A 60 2.37 -3.76 -5.68
CA PHE A 60 3.08 -3.80 -4.39
C PHE A 60 4.34 -4.66 -4.46
N ILE A 61 5.20 -4.49 -3.44
CA ILE A 61 6.41 -5.30 -3.25
C ILE A 61 6.66 -5.51 -1.76
N PHE A 62 7.04 -6.75 -1.35
CA PHE A 62 7.30 -7.10 0.06
C PHE A 62 8.52 -8.00 0.21
N PRO A 63 9.28 -7.91 1.33
CA PRO A 63 10.41 -8.80 1.58
C PRO A 63 9.96 -10.26 1.74
N ALA A 64 10.72 -11.18 1.13
CA ALA A 64 10.46 -12.61 1.18
C ALA A 64 11.32 -13.34 2.22
N GLU A 65 10.79 -14.41 2.82
CA GLU A 65 11.58 -15.39 3.56
C GLU A 65 12.55 -16.09 2.59
N GLY A 66 13.81 -16.24 2.99
CA GLY A 66 14.85 -16.81 2.08
C GLY A 66 15.55 -15.81 1.18
N GLY A 67 15.13 -14.55 1.16
CA GLY A 67 15.75 -13.46 0.38
C GLY A 67 14.91 -12.99 -0.80
N GLY A 68 15.36 -11.93 -1.48
CA GLY A 68 14.60 -11.27 -2.54
C GLY A 68 13.31 -10.60 -2.04
N LEU A 69 12.41 -10.29 -2.96
CA LEU A 69 11.15 -9.63 -2.69
C LEU A 69 10.02 -10.35 -3.45
N VAL A 70 8.79 -10.33 -2.91
CA VAL A 70 7.59 -10.75 -3.62
C VAL A 70 6.91 -9.51 -4.17
N ALA A 71 6.67 -9.49 -5.48
CA ALA A 71 5.96 -8.42 -6.18
C ALA A 71 4.59 -8.92 -6.64
N GLY A 72 3.57 -8.09 -6.47
CA GLY A 72 2.24 -8.31 -7.03
C GLY A 72 2.13 -7.60 -8.38
N LEU A 73 2.19 -8.36 -9.46
CA LEU A 73 2.06 -7.86 -10.83
C LEU A 73 0.60 -7.99 -11.31
N GLN A 74 0.32 -7.54 -12.53
CA GLN A 74 -1.02 -7.64 -13.09
C GLN A 74 -1.51 -9.09 -13.15
N SER A 75 -0.68 -10.03 -13.58
CA SER A 75 -1.07 -11.43 -13.80
C SER A 75 -0.89 -12.34 -12.56
N GLY A 76 -0.25 -11.87 -11.47
CA GLY A 76 -0.03 -12.69 -10.30
C GLY A 76 1.10 -12.26 -9.38
N LEU A 77 1.58 -13.19 -8.54
CA LEU A 77 2.71 -12.96 -7.65
C LEU A 77 4.02 -13.45 -8.28
N TYR A 78 5.07 -12.65 -8.12
CA TYR A 78 6.40 -12.90 -8.66
C TYR A 78 7.47 -12.72 -7.60
N HIS A 79 8.51 -13.52 -7.66
CA HIS A 79 9.74 -13.27 -6.91
C HIS A 79 10.61 -12.30 -7.70
N PHE A 80 10.97 -11.18 -7.09
CA PHE A 80 11.87 -10.18 -7.65
C PHE A 80 13.27 -10.35 -7.06
N ASP A 81 14.25 -10.54 -7.95
CA ASP A 81 15.68 -10.56 -7.62
C ASP A 81 16.31 -9.19 -7.94
N GLU A 82 16.64 -8.43 -6.90
CA GLU A 82 17.25 -7.10 -7.04
C GLU A 82 18.55 -7.12 -7.85
N ALA A 83 19.39 -8.15 -7.66
CA ALA A 83 20.72 -8.20 -8.26
C ALA A 83 20.67 -8.36 -9.78
N SER A 84 19.71 -9.15 -10.29
CA SER A 84 19.50 -9.36 -11.73
C SER A 84 18.44 -8.48 -12.35
N GLY A 85 17.56 -7.85 -11.53
CA GLY A 85 16.38 -7.11 -11.96
C GLY A 85 15.27 -8.01 -12.54
N ARG A 86 15.31 -9.32 -12.28
CA ARG A 86 14.37 -10.28 -12.88
C ARG A 86 13.20 -10.61 -11.98
N PHE A 87 12.05 -10.83 -12.62
CA PHE A 87 10.82 -11.29 -12.01
C PHE A 87 10.58 -12.77 -12.39
N HIS A 88 10.42 -13.62 -11.39
CA HIS A 88 10.17 -15.06 -11.56
C HIS A 88 8.75 -15.38 -11.05
N PRO A 89 7.87 -15.99 -11.86
CA PRO A 89 6.49 -16.25 -11.46
C PRO A 89 6.42 -17.23 -10.28
N ILE A 90 5.51 -16.92 -9.32
CA ILE A 90 5.19 -17.77 -8.16
C ILE A 90 3.81 -18.40 -8.36
N VAL A 91 2.77 -17.57 -8.57
CA VAL A 91 1.40 -18.03 -8.76
C VAL A 91 0.60 -17.03 -9.59
N GLU A 92 -0.18 -17.51 -10.52
CA GLU A 92 -1.12 -16.72 -11.32
C GLU A 92 -2.37 -16.40 -10.50
N VAL A 93 -2.94 -15.20 -10.73
CA VAL A 93 -4.14 -14.69 -10.06
C VAL A 93 -5.13 -14.21 -11.11
N GLU A 94 -6.41 -14.63 -10.98
CA GLU A 94 -7.53 -14.20 -11.84
C GLU A 94 -7.25 -14.32 -13.35
N VAL A 95 -6.69 -15.44 -13.80
CA VAL A 95 -6.38 -15.73 -15.21
C VAL A 95 -7.60 -15.53 -16.13
N ASP A 96 -8.80 -15.73 -15.58
CA ASP A 96 -10.09 -15.51 -16.25
C ASP A 96 -10.51 -14.03 -16.34
N LYS A 97 -9.77 -13.11 -15.71
CA LYS A 97 -10.04 -11.69 -15.68
C LYS A 97 -8.86 -10.85 -16.17
N PRO A 98 -8.54 -10.86 -17.47
CA PRO A 98 -7.32 -10.23 -18.01
C PRO A 98 -7.27 -8.71 -17.84
N ASN A 99 -8.40 -8.06 -17.55
CA ASN A 99 -8.48 -6.63 -17.29
C ASN A 99 -8.20 -6.28 -15.82
N ASN A 100 -8.18 -7.26 -14.92
CA ASN A 100 -7.83 -7.02 -13.54
C ASN A 100 -6.32 -6.94 -13.37
N ARG A 101 -5.92 -6.29 -12.28
CA ARG A 101 -4.54 -6.27 -11.76
C ARG A 101 -4.55 -6.40 -10.26
N LEU A 102 -3.42 -6.80 -9.69
CA LEU A 102 -3.19 -6.66 -8.26
C LEU A 102 -2.98 -5.17 -7.94
N ASN A 103 -3.53 -4.70 -6.81
CA ASN A 103 -3.48 -3.28 -6.46
C ASN A 103 -2.59 -3.01 -5.25
N ASP A 104 -3.02 -3.41 -4.08
CA ASP A 104 -2.33 -3.16 -2.82
C ASP A 104 -2.31 -4.42 -1.95
N GLY A 105 -1.41 -4.47 -0.96
CA GLY A 105 -1.27 -5.63 -0.09
C GLY A 105 -0.63 -5.32 1.25
N VAL A 106 -0.55 -6.36 2.09
CA VAL A 106 0.15 -6.34 3.39
C VAL A 106 0.61 -7.76 3.75
N VAL A 107 1.71 -7.85 4.49
CA VAL A 107 2.15 -9.11 5.11
C VAL A 107 1.76 -9.09 6.59
N ASP A 108 1.06 -10.12 7.06
CA ASP A 108 0.69 -10.24 8.47
C ASP A 108 1.82 -10.83 9.32
N PRO A 109 1.73 -10.77 10.67
CA PRO A 109 2.76 -11.32 11.56
C PRO A 109 3.04 -12.82 11.38
N SER A 110 2.13 -13.57 10.76
CA SER A 110 2.31 -14.99 10.44
C SER A 110 3.03 -15.21 9.10
N GLY A 111 3.32 -14.13 8.35
CA GLY A 111 3.96 -14.19 7.04
C GLY A 111 2.99 -14.46 5.89
N ARG A 112 1.67 -14.37 6.10
CA ARG A 112 0.65 -14.44 5.05
C ARG A 112 0.61 -13.10 4.31
N LEU A 113 0.60 -13.17 2.99
CA LEU A 113 0.42 -12.01 2.12
C LEU A 113 -1.06 -11.86 1.77
N TRP A 114 -1.67 -10.78 2.24
CA TRP A 114 -3.02 -10.38 1.91
C TRP A 114 -2.98 -9.29 0.86
N PHE A 115 -3.81 -9.38 -0.18
CA PHE A 115 -3.83 -8.38 -1.25
C PHE A 115 -5.19 -8.28 -1.94
N GLY A 116 -5.41 -7.15 -2.61
CA GLY A 116 -6.60 -6.89 -3.40
C GLY A 116 -6.32 -6.92 -4.90
N THR A 117 -7.33 -7.32 -5.69
CA THR A 117 -7.39 -7.14 -7.14
C THR A 117 -8.41 -6.10 -7.52
N MET A 118 -8.29 -5.49 -8.70
CA MET A 118 -9.25 -4.52 -9.19
C MET A 118 -9.28 -4.48 -10.72
N ASP A 119 -10.38 -3.98 -11.29
CA ASP A 119 -10.43 -3.61 -12.70
C ASP A 119 -9.46 -2.46 -13.00
N ASN A 120 -8.54 -2.67 -13.93
CA ASN A 120 -7.52 -1.68 -14.31
C ASN A 120 -8.13 -0.41 -14.95
N GLN A 121 -9.39 -0.47 -15.40
CA GLN A 121 -10.16 0.68 -15.90
C GLN A 121 -11.00 1.37 -14.81
N GLU A 122 -11.02 0.83 -13.58
CA GLU A 122 -11.73 1.38 -12.42
C GLU A 122 -13.26 1.49 -12.61
N LYS A 123 -13.84 0.63 -13.46
CA LYS A 123 -15.27 0.65 -13.83
C LYS A 123 -16.04 -0.53 -13.27
N ASP A 124 -15.53 -1.73 -13.48
CA ASP A 124 -16.22 -2.96 -13.13
C ASP A 124 -15.92 -3.37 -11.67
N LYS A 125 -16.94 -3.85 -10.98
CA LYS A 125 -16.79 -4.38 -9.62
C LYS A 125 -16.28 -5.84 -9.65
N SER A 126 -15.16 -6.05 -10.35
CA SER A 126 -14.56 -7.37 -10.55
C SER A 126 -13.51 -7.73 -9.49
N GLY A 127 -13.08 -6.75 -8.69
CA GLY A 127 -12.04 -6.91 -7.68
C GLY A 127 -12.45 -7.72 -6.47
N ALA A 128 -11.46 -8.36 -5.85
CA ALA A 128 -11.60 -9.22 -4.68
C ALA A 128 -10.34 -9.19 -3.82
N PHE A 129 -10.44 -9.67 -2.56
CA PHE A 129 -9.28 -9.87 -1.70
C PHE A 129 -8.87 -11.33 -1.62
N TYR A 130 -7.56 -11.55 -1.54
CA TYR A 130 -6.88 -12.84 -1.51
C TYR A 130 -5.92 -12.94 -0.33
N CYS A 131 -5.63 -14.16 0.07
CA CYS A 131 -4.56 -14.52 1.00
C CYS A 131 -3.65 -15.55 0.33
N PHE A 132 -2.34 -15.28 0.33
CA PHE A 132 -1.32 -16.21 -0.11
C PHE A 132 -0.46 -16.64 1.08
N GLU A 133 -0.29 -17.93 1.24
CA GLU A 133 0.52 -18.53 2.29
C GLU A 133 1.14 -19.84 1.80
N ARG A 134 2.47 -19.96 1.84
CA ARG A 134 3.21 -21.21 1.53
C ARG A 134 2.78 -21.87 0.22
N GLY A 135 2.78 -21.12 -0.87
CA GLY A 135 2.37 -21.60 -2.18
C GLY A 135 0.86 -21.73 -2.39
N ARG A 136 0.03 -21.51 -1.36
CA ARG A 136 -1.43 -21.62 -1.45
C ARG A 136 -2.08 -20.23 -1.60
N LEU A 137 -2.83 -20.03 -2.66
CA LEU A 137 -3.68 -18.87 -2.88
C LEU A 137 -5.13 -19.18 -2.48
N THR A 138 -5.72 -18.32 -1.65
CA THR A 138 -7.10 -18.45 -1.17
C THR A 138 -7.87 -17.16 -1.39
N ARG A 139 -9.05 -17.23 -2.00
CA ARG A 139 -9.98 -16.09 -2.11
C ARG A 139 -10.72 -15.93 -0.78
N THR A 140 -10.78 -14.70 -0.25
CA THR A 140 -11.30 -14.43 1.10
C THR A 140 -12.83 -14.37 1.19
N GLY A 141 -13.53 -14.28 0.05
CA GLY A 141 -14.97 -14.02 0.01
C GLY A 141 -15.34 -12.52 0.12
N ILE A 142 -14.36 -11.63 0.24
CA ILE A 142 -14.55 -10.18 0.11
C ILE A 142 -14.33 -9.83 -1.36
N ASP A 143 -15.40 -9.51 -2.07
CA ASP A 143 -15.40 -9.31 -3.51
C ASP A 143 -16.44 -8.26 -3.96
N ASN A 144 -16.60 -8.11 -5.28
CA ASN A 144 -17.50 -7.14 -5.91
C ASN A 144 -17.12 -5.68 -5.59
N ILE A 145 -15.83 -5.38 -5.57
CA ILE A 145 -15.25 -4.08 -5.33
C ILE A 145 -14.64 -3.56 -6.64
N ALA A 146 -14.85 -2.28 -6.95
CA ALA A 146 -14.29 -1.68 -8.16
C ALA A 146 -12.80 -1.34 -7.95
N ILE A 147 -12.48 -0.66 -6.84
CA ILE A 147 -11.11 -0.31 -6.45
C ILE A 147 -10.89 -0.82 -5.02
N THR A 148 -10.11 -1.88 -4.90
CA THR A 148 -9.64 -2.40 -3.61
C THR A 148 -8.40 -1.65 -3.18
N ASN A 149 -8.36 -1.15 -1.94
CA ASN A 149 -7.16 -0.62 -1.33
C ASN A 149 -6.88 -1.26 0.03
N GLY A 150 -5.61 -1.26 0.42
CA GLY A 150 -5.15 -2.12 1.47
C GLY A 150 -5.05 -3.58 1.02
N PRO A 151 -4.96 -4.53 1.91
CA PRO A 151 -5.36 -4.40 3.31
C PRO A 151 -4.26 -3.83 4.22
N ALA A 152 -4.64 -3.65 5.51
CA ALA A 152 -3.71 -3.48 6.62
C ALA A 152 -4.09 -4.46 7.74
N VAL A 153 -3.12 -4.91 8.54
CA VAL A 153 -3.33 -5.90 9.60
C VAL A 153 -2.93 -5.31 10.94
N SER A 154 -3.72 -5.56 12.00
CA SER A 154 -3.37 -5.15 13.36
C SER A 154 -2.05 -5.78 13.83
N PRO A 155 -1.30 -5.14 14.76
CA PRO A 155 0.01 -5.64 15.19
C PRO A 155 -0.01 -7.05 15.78
N ASP A 156 -1.13 -7.45 16.37
CA ASP A 156 -1.36 -8.81 16.91
C ASP A 156 -1.83 -9.83 15.87
N GLY A 157 -2.07 -9.39 14.63
CA GLY A 157 -2.53 -10.24 13.52
C GLY A 157 -4.00 -10.66 13.60
N SER A 158 -4.80 -10.05 14.48
CA SER A 158 -6.19 -10.47 14.72
C SER A 158 -7.23 -9.77 13.85
N LEU A 159 -6.88 -8.59 13.25
CA LEU A 159 -7.80 -7.77 12.47
C LEU A 159 -7.23 -7.45 11.09
N LEU A 160 -8.08 -7.59 10.05
CA LEU A 160 -7.80 -7.15 8.69
C LEU A 160 -8.66 -5.94 8.36
N TYR A 161 -8.04 -4.81 8.07
CA TYR A 161 -8.69 -3.61 7.55
C TYR A 161 -8.58 -3.57 6.03
N PHE A 162 -9.66 -3.24 5.34
CA PHE A 162 -9.67 -3.17 3.87
C PHE A 162 -10.61 -2.05 3.39
N VAL A 163 -10.34 -1.56 2.18
CA VAL A 163 -10.98 -0.35 1.65
C VAL A 163 -11.76 -0.66 0.37
N ASP A 164 -12.98 -0.16 0.29
CA ASP A 164 -13.71 0.05 -0.96
C ASP A 164 -13.66 1.56 -1.27
N THR A 165 -12.70 1.93 -2.10
CA THR A 165 -12.35 3.34 -2.37
C THR A 165 -13.52 4.15 -2.90
N LEU A 166 -14.25 3.62 -3.90
CA LEU A 166 -15.36 4.36 -4.51
C LEU A 166 -16.56 4.50 -3.59
N LYS A 167 -16.76 3.56 -2.65
CA LYS A 167 -17.78 3.72 -1.61
C LYS A 167 -17.34 4.63 -0.47
N GLY A 168 -16.04 4.95 -0.38
CA GLY A 168 -15.47 5.73 0.71
C GLY A 168 -15.50 4.99 2.04
N THR A 169 -15.47 3.63 2.04
CA THR A 169 -15.60 2.83 3.25
C THR A 169 -14.32 2.08 3.58
N ILE A 170 -13.94 2.16 4.84
CA ILE A 170 -12.94 1.30 5.46
C ILE A 170 -13.71 0.28 6.29
N GLU A 171 -13.47 -1.00 6.03
CA GLU A 171 -14.08 -2.10 6.74
C GLU A 171 -13.03 -2.88 7.53
N VAL A 172 -13.45 -3.65 8.52
CA VAL A 172 -12.59 -4.52 9.31
C VAL A 172 -13.24 -5.89 9.46
N ALA A 173 -12.40 -6.94 9.42
CA ALA A 173 -12.80 -8.32 9.69
C ALA A 173 -11.84 -8.95 10.69
N ASP A 174 -12.33 -9.94 11.44
CA ASP A 174 -11.52 -10.72 12.36
C ASP A 174 -10.79 -11.83 11.59
N ILE A 175 -9.50 -12.03 11.88
CA ILE A 175 -8.65 -13.07 11.26
C ILE A 175 -8.59 -14.27 12.21
N GLY A 176 -9.06 -15.41 11.76
CA GLY A 176 -8.91 -16.70 12.44
C GLY A 176 -7.46 -17.24 12.37
N SER A 177 -7.12 -18.16 13.27
CA SER A 177 -5.79 -18.80 13.29
C SER A 177 -5.47 -19.54 11.99
N ASP A 178 -6.50 -20.00 11.27
CA ASP A 178 -6.41 -20.66 9.96
C ASP A 178 -6.43 -19.68 8.77
N GLY A 179 -6.46 -18.37 9.03
CA GLY A 179 -6.57 -17.33 8.00
C GLY A 179 -8.00 -17.10 7.49
N SER A 180 -9.03 -17.73 8.07
CA SER A 180 -10.41 -17.43 7.75
C SER A 180 -10.82 -16.03 8.23
N LEU A 181 -11.71 -15.36 7.49
CA LEU A 181 -12.23 -14.05 7.87
C LEU A 181 -13.66 -14.17 8.39
N SER A 182 -13.96 -13.43 9.47
CA SER A 182 -15.30 -13.39 10.08
C SER A 182 -15.59 -11.99 10.64
N GLY A 183 -16.79 -11.77 11.16
CA GLY A 183 -17.13 -10.52 11.87
C GLY A 183 -16.97 -9.24 11.05
N ARG A 184 -17.07 -9.31 9.70
CA ARG A 184 -16.96 -8.15 8.82
C ARG A 184 -17.89 -7.02 9.24
N ARG A 185 -17.34 -5.82 9.44
CA ARG A 185 -18.05 -4.63 9.86
C ARG A 185 -17.40 -3.37 9.35
N ARG A 186 -18.20 -2.31 9.23
CA ARG A 186 -17.65 -0.99 8.86
C ARG A 186 -16.83 -0.42 10.02
N PHE A 187 -15.61 0.01 9.72
CA PHE A 187 -14.73 0.71 10.66
C PHE A 187 -14.97 2.22 10.59
N VAL A 188 -14.68 2.85 9.43
CA VAL A 188 -14.85 4.29 9.20
C VAL A 188 -15.42 4.51 7.80
N ARG A 189 -16.14 5.63 7.63
CA ARG A 189 -16.54 6.14 6.31
C ARG A 189 -15.93 7.53 6.12
N ILE A 190 -15.27 7.72 4.99
CA ILE A 190 -14.74 9.02 4.55
C ILE A 190 -15.83 9.76 3.77
N ASP A 191 -16.04 11.04 4.07
CA ASP A 191 -16.96 11.89 3.30
C ASP A 191 -16.35 12.15 1.92
N PRO A 192 -17.07 11.96 0.82
CA PRO A 192 -16.54 12.19 -0.54
C PRO A 192 -15.94 13.58 -0.78
N LYS A 193 -16.36 14.59 -0.02
CA LYS A 193 -15.77 15.95 -0.09
C LYS A 193 -14.35 16.02 0.47
N ASP A 194 -13.97 15.07 1.32
CA ASP A 194 -12.65 15.00 1.95
C ASP A 194 -11.64 14.18 1.12
N GLY A 195 -12.08 13.58 0.00
CA GLY A 195 -11.29 12.73 -0.87
C GLY A 195 -11.72 11.26 -0.81
N HIS A 196 -10.89 10.39 -1.38
CA HIS A 196 -11.15 8.95 -1.46
C HIS A 196 -10.14 8.20 -0.58
N PRO A 197 -10.60 7.29 0.32
CA PRO A 197 -9.66 6.47 1.10
C PRO A 197 -8.85 5.57 0.19
N ASP A 198 -7.53 5.61 0.36
CA ASP A 198 -6.55 4.87 -0.43
C ASP A 198 -5.77 3.87 0.45
N GLY A 199 -4.46 3.75 0.34
CA GLY A 199 -3.66 2.75 1.04
C GLY A 199 -3.66 2.92 2.57
N PRO A 200 -4.25 1.99 3.34
CA PRO A 200 -4.16 1.98 4.79
C PRO A 200 -2.82 1.42 5.27
N THR A 201 -2.37 1.86 6.45
CA THR A 201 -1.29 1.25 7.22
C THR A 201 -1.58 1.35 8.72
N ILE A 202 -0.89 0.54 9.54
CA ILE A 202 -1.10 0.50 11.01
C ILE A 202 0.19 0.89 11.72
N ASP A 203 0.08 1.71 12.78
CA ASP A 203 1.20 2.05 13.64
C ASP A 203 1.31 1.12 14.88
N GLY A 204 2.35 1.35 15.70
CA GLY A 204 2.65 0.52 16.86
C GLY A 204 1.62 0.59 17.99
N GLU A 205 0.73 1.59 18.00
CA GLU A 205 -0.41 1.67 18.92
C GLU A 205 -1.68 1.00 18.35
N GLY A 206 -1.60 0.40 17.16
CA GLY A 206 -2.74 -0.22 16.46
C GLY A 206 -3.67 0.78 15.80
N CYS A 207 -3.26 2.05 15.68
CA CYS A 207 -4.04 3.07 14.99
C CYS A 207 -3.91 2.96 13.49
N LEU A 208 -5.04 3.12 12.78
CA LEU A 208 -5.09 3.08 11.32
C LEU A 208 -4.75 4.45 10.74
N TRP A 209 -3.72 4.48 9.90
CA TRP A 209 -3.45 5.59 9.01
C TRP A 209 -4.08 5.32 7.66
N ILE A 210 -4.76 6.31 7.09
CA ILE A 210 -5.37 6.24 5.78
C ILE A 210 -4.98 7.45 4.95
N SER A 211 -4.43 7.21 3.77
CA SER A 211 -4.17 8.25 2.78
C SER A 211 -5.46 8.63 2.07
N LEU A 212 -5.61 9.90 1.69
CA LEU A 212 -6.77 10.37 0.96
C LEU A 212 -6.37 10.83 -0.43
N TYR A 213 -6.74 10.05 -1.44
CA TYR A 213 -6.61 10.44 -2.85
C TYR A 213 -7.55 11.62 -3.14
N ALA A 214 -7.05 12.68 -3.76
CA ALA A 214 -7.71 13.97 -3.94
C ALA A 214 -8.06 14.70 -2.63
N GLY A 215 -7.53 14.25 -1.47
CA GLY A 215 -7.87 14.78 -0.15
C GLY A 215 -6.81 15.71 0.46
N TRP A 216 -5.60 15.80 -0.10
CA TRP A 216 -4.50 16.65 0.39
C TRP A 216 -3.99 16.31 1.79
N GLU A 217 -4.37 15.14 2.31
CA GLU A 217 -4.02 14.74 3.68
C GLU A 217 -4.00 13.23 3.85
N ALA A 218 -3.38 12.81 4.95
CA ALA A 218 -3.55 11.49 5.54
C ALA A 218 -4.14 11.65 6.95
N ARG A 219 -4.92 10.68 7.38
CA ARG A 219 -5.63 10.68 8.67
C ARG A 219 -5.24 9.48 9.51
N ARG A 220 -5.13 9.69 10.82
CA ARG A 220 -4.88 8.67 11.83
C ARG A 220 -6.13 8.43 12.66
N TYR A 221 -6.59 7.19 12.71
CA TYR A 221 -7.78 6.77 13.48
C TYR A 221 -7.38 5.82 14.60
N SER A 222 -7.98 5.97 15.78
CA SER A 222 -7.85 5.01 16.87
C SER A 222 -8.41 3.63 16.47
N PRO A 223 -8.11 2.54 17.20
CA PRO A 223 -8.75 1.24 16.97
C PRO A 223 -10.29 1.25 17.11
N SER A 224 -10.86 2.26 17.76
CA SER A 224 -12.32 2.48 17.86
C SER A 224 -12.89 3.32 16.71
N GLY A 225 -12.06 3.83 15.78
CA GLY A 225 -12.50 4.65 14.65
C GLY A 225 -12.61 6.14 14.94
N GLU A 226 -12.04 6.63 16.04
CA GLU A 226 -11.96 8.06 16.35
C GLU A 226 -10.81 8.70 15.59
N LEU A 227 -11.04 9.85 14.95
CA LEU A 227 -10.00 10.62 14.28
C LEU A 227 -9.08 11.28 15.31
N LEU A 228 -7.80 10.90 15.31
CA LEU A 228 -6.80 11.37 16.29
C LEU A 228 -5.88 12.44 15.72
N ASP A 229 -5.48 12.33 14.43
CA ASP A 229 -4.51 13.22 13.81
C ASP A 229 -4.73 13.33 12.30
N GLN A 230 -4.21 14.43 11.71
CA GLN A 230 -4.26 14.73 10.27
C GLN A 230 -2.94 15.33 9.84
N VAL A 231 -2.37 14.80 8.76
CA VAL A 231 -1.15 15.32 8.13
C VAL A 231 -1.49 15.87 6.76
N ARG A 232 -1.30 17.19 6.57
CA ARG A 232 -1.55 17.84 5.29
C ARG A 232 -0.33 17.85 4.39
N PHE A 233 -0.56 17.64 3.11
CA PHE A 233 0.46 17.61 2.06
C PHE A 233 0.30 18.80 1.11
N PRO A 234 1.39 19.23 0.43
CA PRO A 234 1.31 20.27 -0.60
C PRO A 234 0.80 19.75 -1.95
N VAL A 235 0.26 18.54 -1.99
CA VAL A 235 -0.25 17.83 -3.18
C VAL A 235 -1.55 17.11 -2.86
N SER A 236 -2.38 16.85 -3.90
CA SER A 236 -3.74 16.33 -3.69
C SER A 236 -3.82 14.81 -3.50
N ASN A 237 -3.00 14.04 -4.22
CA ASN A 237 -3.19 12.60 -4.35
C ASN A 237 -2.14 11.84 -3.52
N ILE A 238 -2.41 11.67 -2.24
CA ILE A 238 -1.62 10.81 -1.37
C ILE A 238 -2.18 9.40 -1.50
N THR A 239 -1.32 8.42 -1.81
CA THR A 239 -1.72 7.05 -2.10
C THR A 239 -1.54 6.13 -0.90
N LYS A 240 -0.34 6.09 -0.31
CA LYS A 240 -0.07 5.25 0.86
C LYS A 240 1.06 5.79 1.71
N ILE A 241 1.08 5.41 3.00
CA ILE A 241 2.16 5.70 3.95
C ILE A 241 2.83 4.40 4.38
N ALA A 242 4.16 4.44 4.54
CA ALA A 242 4.93 3.42 5.25
C ALA A 242 5.81 4.05 6.32
N PHE A 243 6.03 3.32 7.41
CA PHE A 243 6.93 3.75 8.47
C PHE A 243 8.30 3.12 8.27
N GLY A 244 9.36 3.90 8.43
CA GLY A 244 10.73 3.49 8.20
C GLY A 244 11.73 4.20 9.11
N GLY A 245 13.02 4.10 8.73
CA GLY A 245 14.12 4.58 9.57
C GLY A 245 14.44 3.64 10.73
N GLY A 246 15.50 3.93 11.47
CA GLY A 246 16.01 3.04 12.52
C GLY A 246 15.05 2.78 13.68
N GLY A 247 14.12 3.71 13.94
CA GLY A 247 13.10 3.59 15.00
C GLY A 247 11.68 3.44 14.45
N LEU A 248 11.50 3.32 13.14
CA LEU A 248 10.20 3.33 12.45
C LEU A 248 9.37 4.60 12.77
N THR A 249 10.04 5.71 13.02
CA THR A 249 9.41 7.01 13.32
C THR A 249 9.46 7.99 12.15
N SER A 250 10.18 7.67 11.07
CA SER A 250 10.06 8.35 9.80
C SER A 250 8.92 7.73 8.98
N ALA A 251 7.98 8.56 8.52
CA ALA A 251 6.91 8.14 7.64
C ALA A 251 7.21 8.58 6.20
N TYR A 252 7.03 7.68 5.25
CA TYR A 252 7.19 7.93 3.82
C TYR A 252 5.85 7.83 3.12
N ALA A 253 5.49 8.85 2.33
CA ALA A 253 4.22 8.88 1.61
C ALA A 253 4.47 8.91 0.10
N THR A 254 3.85 7.98 -0.62
CA THR A 254 3.76 7.98 -2.08
C THR A 254 2.62 8.87 -2.54
N THR A 255 2.76 9.42 -3.76
CA THR A 255 1.77 10.31 -4.37
C THR A 255 1.64 10.03 -5.87
N ALA A 256 0.55 10.49 -6.49
CA ALA A 256 0.21 10.15 -7.86
C ALA A 256 -0.19 11.37 -8.71
N ARG A 257 0.26 11.40 -9.97
CA ARG A 257 -0.19 12.33 -11.02
C ARG A 257 -1.46 11.86 -11.74
N GLN A 258 -1.75 10.57 -11.67
CA GLN A 258 -2.87 9.94 -12.37
C GLN A 258 -4.17 10.74 -12.17
N LEU A 259 -4.97 10.85 -13.22
CA LEU A 259 -6.26 11.55 -13.28
C LEU A 259 -6.19 13.07 -13.09
N LEU A 260 -5.01 13.66 -12.98
CA LEU A 260 -4.85 15.12 -12.94
C LEU A 260 -4.68 15.70 -14.36
N SER A 261 -5.32 16.84 -14.60
CA SER A 261 -5.05 17.62 -15.80
C SER A 261 -3.67 18.28 -15.77
N ALA A 262 -3.14 18.64 -16.94
CA ALA A 262 -1.86 19.37 -17.02
C ALA A 262 -1.86 20.66 -16.16
N ASP A 263 -2.98 21.40 -16.13
CA ASP A 263 -3.13 22.60 -15.32
C ASP A 263 -3.10 22.29 -13.81
N ALA A 264 -3.69 21.17 -13.39
CA ALA A 264 -3.67 20.74 -12.01
C ALA A 264 -2.26 20.30 -11.58
N ILE A 265 -1.53 19.60 -12.46
CA ILE A 265 -0.12 19.22 -12.25
C ILE A 265 0.76 20.48 -12.14
N ALA A 266 0.60 21.45 -13.03
CA ALA A 266 1.36 22.70 -13.01
C ALA A 266 1.18 23.51 -11.71
N LYS A 267 0.01 23.39 -11.06
CA LYS A 267 -0.28 24.02 -9.75
C LYS A 267 0.26 23.23 -8.57
N GLN A 268 0.70 22.00 -8.78
CA GLN A 268 1.22 21.09 -7.76
C GLN A 268 2.59 20.53 -8.17
N PRO A 269 3.65 21.36 -8.21
CA PRO A 269 4.95 20.97 -8.80
C PRO A 269 5.61 19.76 -8.11
N LEU A 270 5.17 19.39 -6.92
CA LEU A 270 5.65 18.24 -6.15
C LEU A 270 4.76 16.99 -6.29
N ILE A 271 3.70 17.03 -7.12
CA ILE A 271 2.84 15.86 -7.30
C ILE A 271 3.58 14.71 -7.98
N GLY A 272 3.40 13.49 -7.48
CA GLY A 272 4.16 12.31 -7.90
C GLY A 272 5.52 12.17 -7.21
N ALA A 273 5.84 13.02 -6.22
CA ALA A 273 7.04 12.85 -5.39
C ALA A 273 6.82 11.83 -4.26
N LEU A 274 7.92 11.25 -3.77
CA LEU A 274 7.98 10.60 -2.48
C LEU A 274 8.24 11.67 -1.41
N PHE A 275 7.41 11.67 -0.36
CA PHE A 275 7.55 12.56 0.80
C PHE A 275 8.03 11.80 2.03
N GLU A 276 8.71 12.52 2.94
CA GLU A 276 9.10 12.06 4.27
C GLU A 276 8.59 13.05 5.32
N PHE A 277 8.18 12.53 6.48
CA PHE A 277 7.82 13.30 7.66
C PHE A 277 8.00 12.47 8.93
N GLU A 278 8.24 13.13 10.07
CA GLU A 278 8.37 12.44 11.35
C GLU A 278 7.00 12.23 12.01
N VAL A 279 6.85 11.09 12.68
CA VAL A 279 5.66 10.73 13.45
C VAL A 279 5.99 10.51 14.92
N GLY A 280 5.02 10.78 15.80
CA GLY A 280 5.19 10.65 17.25
C GLY A 280 5.08 9.21 17.76
N VAL A 281 4.52 8.31 16.96
CA VAL A 281 4.31 6.89 17.27
C VAL A 281 5.00 6.06 16.20
N PRO A 282 5.88 5.11 16.58
CA PRO A 282 6.56 4.28 15.60
C PRO A 282 5.59 3.36 14.86
N GLY A 283 5.95 2.99 13.63
CA GLY A 283 5.26 1.95 12.89
C GLY A 283 5.54 0.55 13.41
N VAL A 284 5.03 -0.45 12.66
CA VAL A 284 5.28 -1.88 12.91
C VAL A 284 6.25 -2.38 11.83
N PRO A 285 7.26 -3.19 12.18
CA PRO A 285 8.14 -3.80 11.20
C PRO A 285 7.36 -4.63 10.17
N CYS A 286 7.70 -4.51 8.89
CA CYS A 286 7.11 -5.35 7.86
C CYS A 286 7.59 -6.81 8.02
N PRO A 287 6.71 -7.80 8.20
CA PRO A 287 7.08 -9.20 8.23
C PRO A 287 7.54 -9.70 6.86
N LEU A 288 8.16 -10.89 6.83
CA LEU A 288 8.58 -11.55 5.59
C LEU A 288 7.44 -12.41 5.02
N VAL A 289 7.26 -12.36 3.71
CA VAL A 289 6.31 -13.26 3.02
C VAL A 289 6.84 -14.69 3.11
N ARG A 290 6.02 -15.62 3.56
CA ARG A 290 6.30 -17.07 3.52
C ARG A 290 5.85 -17.67 2.18
N LEU A 291 6.84 -18.07 1.40
CA LEU A 291 6.65 -18.70 0.08
C LEU A 291 6.29 -20.18 0.19
#